data_b0fc7820162066dc4b00ba6544e6de84
#
_entry.id   b0fc7820162066dc4b00ba6544e6de84
#
_cell.length_a   1.000
_cell.length_b   1.000
_cell.length_c   1.000
_cell.angle_alpha   90.00
_cell.angle_beta   90.00
_cell.angle_gamma   90.00
#
_symmetry.space_group_name_H-M   'P 1'
#
loop_
_entity.id
_entity.type
_entity.pdbx_description
1 polymer ?
#
loop_
_entity_poly.entity_id
_entity_poly.type
_entity_poly.pdbx_seq_one_letter_code
_entity_poly.pdbx_strand_id
1 'polypeptide(L)'
;VAYAEEGMIASDGFHTIESMGFPLADFFTENRLGSDPQLRSQLHTLLPDGRVGGIATVATCSGTDEAAANVYARTDAIAEAMEGAAVIHSAGLLGVPGIEVRAISNRTGDREAQQWNMPAALTTLHQIAQALSALEVSYRTP
;
A
#
# COMPACT_ATOMS: atom_id res chain seq x y z
N VAL A 1 -3.53 -1.45 4.65
CA VAL A 1 -2.87 -0.29 4.02
C VAL A 1 -2.46 0.65 5.14
N ALA A 2 -1.20 0.99 5.23
CA ALA A 2 -0.68 1.95 6.20
C ALA A 2 -0.28 3.23 5.45
N TYR A 3 -0.67 4.38 5.96
CA TYR A 3 -0.16 5.66 5.51
C TYR A 3 1.24 5.88 6.08
N ALA A 4 2.22 6.09 5.21
CA ALA A 4 3.42 6.80 5.56
C ALA A 4 3.40 8.09 4.73
N GLU A 5 2.99 9.19 5.34
CA GLU A 5 3.03 10.48 4.67
C GLU A 5 4.45 11.01 4.71
N GLU A 6 5.01 11.26 3.54
CA GLU A 6 6.17 12.10 3.41
C GLU A 6 5.71 13.55 3.25
N GLY A 7 5.99 14.36 4.26
CA GLY A 7 6.14 15.77 4.07
C GLY A 7 7.40 16.07 3.25
N MET A 8 7.58 17.31 2.80
CA MET A 8 8.79 17.78 2.12
C MET A 8 10.04 17.26 2.83
N ILE A 9 11.01 16.76 2.06
CA ILE A 9 12.34 16.41 2.56
C ILE A 9 12.99 17.73 3.04
N ALA A 10 12.91 17.95 4.33
CA ALA A 10 13.83 18.87 4.99
C ALA A 10 15.10 18.09 5.29
N SER A 11 16.23 18.80 5.42
CA SER A 11 17.56 18.21 5.69
C SER A 11 17.66 17.38 6.98
N ASP A 12 16.59 17.25 7.74
CA ASP A 12 16.47 16.67 9.07
C ASP A 12 15.51 15.47 9.16
N GLY A 13 15.02 14.91 8.04
CA GLY A 13 14.25 13.66 8.00
C GLY A 13 12.79 13.79 7.59
N PHE A 14 12.02 12.74 7.83
CA PHE A 14 10.61 12.67 7.47
C PHE A 14 9.75 13.57 8.35
N HIS A 15 8.99 14.46 7.73
CA HIS A 15 7.91 15.18 8.37
C HIS A 15 6.58 14.62 7.88
N THR A 16 5.71 14.21 8.79
CA THR A 16 4.33 13.90 8.46
C THR A 16 3.54 15.20 8.31
N ILE A 17 2.42 15.16 7.61
CA ILE A 17 1.53 16.31 7.46
C ILE A 17 1.15 16.86 8.84
N GLU A 18 0.89 16.00 9.84
CA GLU A 18 0.59 16.41 11.20
C GLU A 18 1.79 17.09 11.88
N SER A 19 3.01 16.61 11.65
CA SER A 19 4.23 17.22 12.23
C SER A 19 4.52 18.60 11.63
N MET A 20 3.97 18.89 10.45
CA MET A 20 4.00 20.22 9.82
C MET A 20 2.89 21.14 10.31
N GLY A 21 2.07 20.71 11.27
CA GLY A 21 0.98 21.49 11.85
C GLY A 21 -0.32 21.46 11.06
N PHE A 22 -0.44 20.59 10.07
CA PHE A 22 -1.70 20.33 9.36
C PHE A 22 -2.37 19.10 10.00
N PRO A 23 -3.47 19.27 10.75
CA PRO A 23 -4.19 18.13 11.29
C PRO A 23 -4.72 17.28 10.14
N LEU A 24 -4.71 15.96 10.32
CA LEU A 24 -5.54 15.09 9.49
C LEU A 24 -6.96 15.64 9.52
N ALA A 25 -7.59 15.81 8.37
CA ALA A 25 -8.96 16.29 8.35
C ALA A 25 -9.85 15.38 9.19
N ASP A 26 -10.93 15.91 9.78
CA ASP A 26 -11.79 15.19 10.75
C ASP A 26 -12.33 13.82 10.26
N PHE A 27 -12.24 13.57 8.94
CA PHE A 27 -12.59 12.29 8.34
C PHE A 27 -11.44 11.26 8.32
N PHE A 28 -10.21 11.64 8.71
CA PHE A 28 -9.07 10.75 8.92
C PHE A 28 -8.85 10.53 10.41
N THR A 29 -9.61 9.61 10.98
CA THR A 29 -9.44 9.24 12.39
C THR A 29 -8.31 8.24 12.61
N GLU A 30 -7.85 7.59 11.55
CA GLU A 30 -6.84 6.53 11.60
C GLU A 30 -5.85 6.66 10.43
N ASN A 31 -4.59 6.41 10.71
CA ASN A 31 -3.52 6.32 9.70
C ASN A 31 -3.44 4.92 9.06
N ARG A 32 -4.41 4.05 9.31
CA ARG A 32 -4.51 2.70 8.76
C ARG A 32 -5.90 2.46 8.21
N LEU A 33 -5.97 2.12 6.93
CA LEU A 33 -7.20 1.77 6.25
C LEU A 33 -7.25 0.27 6.02
N GLY A 34 -8.33 -0.37 6.43
CA GLY A 34 -8.56 -1.79 6.23
C GLY A 34 -9.04 -2.08 4.81
N SER A 35 -8.49 -3.11 4.18
CA SER A 35 -9.10 -3.70 2.98
C SER A 35 -10.34 -4.52 3.35
N ASP A 36 -11.24 -4.71 2.38
CA ASP A 36 -12.42 -5.55 2.57
C ASP A 36 -12.04 -7.00 2.94
N PRO A 37 -12.55 -7.54 4.06
CA PRO A 37 -12.16 -8.87 4.53
C PRO A 37 -12.59 -10.00 3.60
N GLN A 38 -13.73 -9.85 2.90
CA GLN A 38 -14.25 -10.87 1.99
C GLN A 38 -13.39 -10.92 0.73
N LEU A 39 -13.07 -9.77 0.11
CA LEU A 39 -12.15 -9.70 -1.02
C LEU A 39 -10.77 -10.26 -0.67
N ARG A 40 -10.26 -9.94 0.52
CA ARG A 40 -8.99 -10.46 1.00
C ARG A 40 -8.99 -11.99 1.11
N SER A 41 -10.07 -12.57 1.66
CA SER A 41 -10.20 -14.02 1.79
C SER A 41 -10.28 -14.71 0.42
N GLN A 42 -11.07 -14.17 -0.51
CA GLN A 42 -11.19 -14.70 -1.86
C GLN A 42 -9.85 -14.64 -2.59
N LEU A 43 -9.15 -13.51 -2.53
CA LEU A 43 -7.83 -13.37 -3.17
C LEU A 43 -6.78 -14.28 -2.56
N HIS A 44 -6.79 -14.49 -1.25
CA HIS A 44 -5.87 -15.44 -0.63
C HIS A 44 -6.09 -16.88 -1.13
N THR A 45 -7.34 -17.23 -1.44
CA THR A 45 -7.67 -18.55 -2.05
C THR A 45 -7.17 -18.64 -3.50
N LEU A 46 -7.31 -17.55 -4.27
CA LEU A 46 -6.90 -17.51 -5.68
C LEU A 46 -5.38 -17.34 -5.86
N LEU A 47 -4.72 -16.71 -4.89
CA LEU A 47 -3.28 -16.40 -4.88
C LEU A 47 -2.66 -16.91 -3.56
N PRO A 48 -2.57 -18.24 -3.36
CA PRO A 48 -2.16 -18.81 -2.07
C PRO A 48 -0.71 -18.47 -1.68
N ASP A 49 0.16 -18.18 -2.65
CA ASP A 49 1.55 -17.78 -2.44
C ASP A 49 1.68 -16.27 -2.11
N GLY A 50 0.57 -15.53 -2.19
CA GLY A 50 0.52 -14.11 -1.87
C GLY A 50 0.72 -13.85 -0.38
N ARG A 51 1.51 -12.83 -0.05
CA ARG A 51 1.68 -12.39 1.34
C ARG A 51 0.59 -11.40 1.71
N VAL A 52 0.05 -11.53 2.91
CA VAL A 52 -0.90 -10.58 3.50
C VAL A 52 -0.16 -9.73 4.54
N GLY A 53 -0.26 -8.41 4.41
CA GLY A 53 0.39 -7.49 5.34
C GLY A 53 0.04 -6.03 5.03
N GLY A 54 0.61 -5.11 5.77
CA GLY A 54 0.47 -3.68 5.51
C GLY A 54 1.19 -3.27 4.22
N ILE A 55 0.61 -2.36 3.45
CA ILE A 55 1.27 -1.67 2.34
C ILE A 55 1.33 -0.19 2.73
N ALA A 56 2.53 0.36 2.85
CA ALA A 56 2.70 1.78 3.13
C ALA A 56 2.44 2.58 1.85
N THR A 57 1.56 3.56 1.93
CA THR A 57 1.41 4.54 0.86
C THR A 57 2.33 5.70 1.16
N VAL A 58 3.32 5.90 0.31
CA VAL A 58 4.38 6.90 0.47
C VAL A 58 4.38 7.87 -0.69
N ALA A 59 4.75 9.13 -0.44
CA ALA A 59 4.91 10.13 -1.48
C ALA A 59 6.20 9.91 -2.30
N THR A 60 7.22 9.32 -1.67
CA THR A 60 8.49 8.94 -2.29
C THR A 60 8.90 7.56 -1.81
N CYS A 61 9.19 6.64 -2.73
CA CYS A 61 9.70 5.32 -2.35
C CYS A 61 11.09 5.42 -1.72
N SER A 62 11.33 4.60 -0.70
CA SER A 62 12.59 4.60 0.05
C SER A 62 13.77 4.29 -0.86
N GLY A 63 14.73 5.21 -0.91
CA GLY A 63 15.96 5.13 -1.72
C GLY A 63 17.21 4.87 -0.91
N THR A 64 17.10 4.73 0.41
CA THR A 64 18.17 4.35 1.34
C THR A 64 17.66 3.31 2.33
N ASP A 65 18.58 2.53 2.90
CA ASP A 65 18.24 1.53 3.92
C ASP A 65 17.64 2.20 5.17
N GLU A 66 18.12 3.38 5.53
CA GLU A 66 17.58 4.15 6.65
C GLU A 66 16.12 4.58 6.40
N ALA A 67 15.82 5.11 5.21
CA ALA A 67 14.46 5.49 4.84
C ALA A 67 13.52 4.28 4.88
N ALA A 68 13.93 3.15 4.30
CA ALA A 68 13.15 1.91 4.32
C ALA A 68 12.91 1.41 5.75
N ALA A 69 13.94 1.44 6.61
CA ALA A 69 13.83 1.08 8.01
C ALA A 69 12.87 2.00 8.79
N ASN A 70 12.90 3.30 8.51
CA ASN A 70 12.00 4.28 9.12
C ASN A 70 10.54 4.05 8.70
N VAL A 71 10.26 3.79 7.42
CA VAL A 71 8.91 3.43 6.95
C VAL A 71 8.43 2.16 7.65
N TYR A 72 9.26 1.11 7.68
CA TYR A 72 8.92 -0.14 8.35
C TYR A 72 8.63 0.05 9.85
N ALA A 73 9.50 0.76 10.58
CA ALA A 73 9.35 0.99 12.00
C ALA A 73 8.05 1.73 12.37
N ARG A 74 7.58 2.63 11.49
CA ARG A 74 6.35 3.40 11.70
C ARG A 74 5.09 2.64 11.29
N THR A 75 5.17 1.80 10.28
CA THR A 75 3.98 1.23 9.62
C THR A 75 3.84 -0.28 9.78
N ASP A 76 4.94 -0.99 10.07
CA ASP A 76 5.03 -2.46 9.98
C ASP A 76 4.60 -2.99 8.59
N ALA A 77 4.78 -2.16 7.56
CA ALA A 77 4.38 -2.51 6.20
C ALA A 77 5.40 -3.43 5.54
N ILE A 78 4.91 -4.40 4.79
CA ILE A 78 5.73 -5.36 4.05
C ILE A 78 6.06 -4.88 2.63
N ALA A 79 5.44 -3.80 2.18
CA ALA A 79 5.68 -3.18 0.88
C ALA A 79 5.40 -1.67 0.93
N GLU A 80 5.99 -0.94 0.00
CA GLU A 80 5.73 0.47 -0.27
C GLU A 80 5.02 0.62 -1.62
N ALA A 81 4.07 1.54 -1.68
CA ALA A 81 3.34 1.95 -2.87
C ALA A 81 2.98 3.43 -2.77
N MET A 82 2.44 4.03 -3.82
CA MET A 82 2.21 5.48 -3.84
C MET A 82 0.73 5.88 -3.88
N GLU A 83 -0.20 4.97 -4.20
CA GLU A 83 -1.60 5.33 -4.47
C GLU A 83 -2.63 4.55 -3.65
N GLY A 84 -2.24 3.42 -3.07
CA GLY A 84 -3.19 2.43 -2.54
C GLY A 84 -4.13 2.96 -1.47
N ALA A 85 -3.63 3.76 -0.54
CA ALA A 85 -4.45 4.33 0.52
C ALA A 85 -5.55 5.25 -0.02
N ALA A 86 -5.27 6.04 -1.06
CA ALA A 86 -6.28 6.90 -1.68
C ALA A 86 -7.42 6.08 -2.30
N VAL A 87 -7.09 4.95 -2.94
CA VAL A 87 -8.10 4.04 -3.52
C VAL A 87 -8.95 3.41 -2.43
N ILE A 88 -8.34 2.86 -1.38
CA ILE A 88 -9.08 2.22 -0.27
C ILE A 88 -9.96 3.25 0.46
N HIS A 89 -9.43 4.45 0.70
CA HIS A 89 -10.20 5.53 1.31
C HIS A 89 -11.42 5.90 0.47
N SER A 90 -11.23 6.12 -0.84
CA SER A 90 -12.33 6.44 -1.77
C SER A 90 -13.38 5.33 -1.82
N ALA A 91 -12.96 4.06 -1.82
CA ALA A 91 -13.88 2.93 -1.75
C ALA A 91 -14.71 2.97 -0.46
N GLY A 92 -14.07 3.25 0.68
CA GLY A 92 -14.78 3.41 1.96
C GLY A 92 -15.81 4.54 1.95
N LEU A 93 -15.47 5.71 1.40
CA LEU A 93 -16.40 6.83 1.26
C LEU A 93 -17.61 6.52 0.36
N LEU A 94 -17.40 5.69 -0.66
CA LEU A 94 -18.45 5.27 -1.59
C LEU A 94 -19.23 4.05 -1.08
N GLY A 95 -18.87 3.47 0.06
CA GLY A 95 -19.51 2.27 0.60
C GLY A 95 -19.29 1.02 -0.26
N VAL A 96 -18.22 0.98 -1.07
CA VAL A 96 -17.87 -0.16 -1.92
C VAL A 96 -16.67 -0.93 -1.36
N PRO A 97 -16.60 -2.26 -1.59
CA PRO A 97 -15.43 -3.05 -1.17
C PRO A 97 -14.16 -2.59 -1.86
N GLY A 98 -13.06 -2.48 -1.12
CA GLY A 98 -11.75 -2.10 -1.65
C GLY A 98 -10.65 -3.02 -1.18
N ILE A 99 -9.72 -3.35 -2.06
CA ILE A 99 -8.50 -4.10 -1.76
C ILE A 99 -7.33 -3.61 -2.60
N GLU A 100 -6.15 -3.64 -2.04
CA GLU A 100 -4.91 -3.37 -2.75
C GLU A 100 -4.11 -4.66 -2.91
N VAL A 101 -3.64 -4.92 -4.14
CA VAL A 101 -2.77 -6.04 -4.48
C VAL A 101 -1.60 -5.52 -5.29
N ARG A 102 -0.38 -5.93 -4.95
CA ARG A 102 0.84 -5.46 -5.62
C ARG A 102 1.73 -6.60 -6.07
N ALA A 103 2.25 -6.49 -7.28
CA ALA A 103 3.39 -7.28 -7.73
C ALA A 103 4.67 -6.53 -7.34
N ILE A 104 5.60 -7.22 -6.69
CA ILE A 104 6.83 -6.61 -6.18
C ILE A 104 7.93 -6.71 -7.25
N SER A 105 8.49 -5.56 -7.62
CA SER A 105 9.54 -5.46 -8.65
C SER A 105 10.95 -5.45 -8.09
N ASN A 106 11.13 -4.99 -6.85
CA ASN A 106 12.43 -4.80 -6.20
C ASN A 106 12.26 -4.74 -4.68
N ARG A 107 13.37 -4.74 -3.97
CA ARG A 107 13.40 -4.38 -2.55
C ARG A 107 13.55 -2.88 -2.39
N THR A 108 12.98 -2.32 -1.33
CA THR A 108 13.30 -0.96 -0.86
C THR A 108 14.68 -0.94 -0.22
N GLY A 109 15.25 0.25 -0.04
CA GLY A 109 16.58 0.44 0.53
C GLY A 109 17.52 1.18 -0.41
N ASP A 110 18.82 0.94 -0.29
CA ASP A 110 19.83 1.60 -1.10
C ASP A 110 19.52 1.50 -2.60
N ARG A 111 19.26 2.64 -3.22
CA ARG A 111 18.82 2.73 -4.62
C ARG A 111 19.84 2.18 -5.61
N GLU A 112 21.14 2.28 -5.31
CA GLU A 112 22.20 1.75 -6.17
C GLU A 112 22.30 0.22 -6.07
N ALA A 113 21.91 -0.36 -4.92
CA ALA A 113 21.88 -1.79 -4.69
C ALA A 113 20.55 -2.46 -5.07
N GLN A 114 19.50 -1.69 -5.39
CA GLN A 114 18.21 -2.21 -5.79
C GLN A 114 18.29 -3.01 -7.09
N GLN A 115 17.94 -4.29 -7.01
CA GLN A 115 17.83 -5.15 -8.18
C GLN A 115 16.38 -5.20 -8.64
N TRP A 116 16.10 -4.55 -9.76
CA TRP A 116 14.78 -4.53 -10.36
C TRP A 116 14.54 -5.78 -11.21
N ASN A 117 13.47 -6.49 -10.95
CA ASN A 117 13.02 -7.60 -11.79
C ASN A 117 11.65 -7.29 -12.40
N MET A 118 11.63 -6.34 -13.32
CA MET A 118 10.41 -5.92 -14.01
C MET A 118 9.74 -7.06 -14.78
N PRO A 119 10.46 -7.95 -15.51
CA PRO A 119 9.81 -9.07 -16.19
C PRO A 119 9.05 -9.99 -15.24
N ALA A 120 9.63 -10.33 -14.09
CA ALA A 120 8.95 -11.15 -13.09
C ALA A 120 7.73 -10.42 -12.49
N ALA A 121 7.87 -9.13 -12.17
CA ALA A 121 6.77 -8.33 -11.66
C ALA A 121 5.60 -8.25 -12.66
N LEU A 122 5.86 -8.06 -13.95
CA LEU A 122 4.84 -8.03 -14.99
C LEU A 122 4.14 -9.40 -15.15
N THR A 123 4.90 -10.50 -15.06
CA THR A 123 4.34 -11.86 -15.07
C THR A 123 3.40 -12.05 -13.87
N THR A 124 3.85 -11.67 -12.68
CA THR A 124 3.03 -11.72 -11.47
C THR A 124 1.78 -10.84 -11.58
N LEU A 125 1.91 -9.63 -12.13
CA LEU A 125 0.79 -8.73 -12.35
C LEU A 125 -0.27 -9.34 -13.29
N HIS A 126 0.18 -10.06 -14.33
CA HIS A 126 -0.73 -10.78 -15.22
C HIS A 126 -1.50 -11.89 -14.48
N GLN A 127 -0.83 -12.66 -13.63
CA GLN A 127 -1.48 -13.67 -12.78
C GLN A 127 -2.50 -13.05 -11.82
N ILE A 128 -2.14 -11.91 -11.20
CA ILE A 128 -3.04 -11.14 -10.35
C ILE A 128 -4.27 -10.69 -11.14
N ALA A 129 -4.10 -10.15 -12.35
CA ALA A 129 -5.20 -9.71 -13.19
C ALA A 129 -6.15 -10.86 -13.56
N GLN A 130 -5.61 -12.04 -13.86
CA GLN A 130 -6.41 -13.24 -14.09
C GLN A 130 -7.19 -13.67 -12.83
N ALA A 131 -6.56 -13.65 -11.65
CA ALA A 131 -7.23 -13.96 -10.39
C ALA A 131 -8.34 -12.95 -10.08
N LEU A 132 -8.07 -11.65 -10.27
CA LEU A 132 -9.06 -10.59 -10.08
C LEU A 132 -10.29 -10.75 -11.00
N SER A 133 -10.11 -11.24 -12.22
CA SER A 133 -11.21 -11.48 -13.15
C SER A 133 -12.15 -12.61 -12.70
N ALA A 134 -11.71 -13.46 -11.79
CA ALA A 134 -12.49 -14.54 -11.20
C ALA A 134 -13.18 -14.16 -9.87
N LEU A 135 -12.96 -12.93 -9.37
CA LEU A 135 -13.60 -12.48 -8.14
C LEU A 135 -15.09 -12.24 -8.35
N GLU A 136 -15.89 -12.81 -7.45
CA GLU A 136 -17.31 -12.47 -7.33
C GLU A 136 -17.46 -11.32 -6.34
N VAL A 137 -17.74 -10.13 -6.86
CA VAL A 137 -17.99 -8.95 -6.04
C VAL A 137 -19.50 -8.79 -5.80
N SER A 138 -19.93 -9.06 -4.58
CA SER A 138 -21.31 -8.78 -4.17
C SER A 138 -21.42 -7.30 -3.77
N TYR A 139 -22.01 -6.50 -4.61
CA TYR A 139 -22.37 -5.12 -4.23
C TYR A 139 -23.54 -5.18 -3.23
N ARG A 140 -23.32 -4.66 -2.03
CA ARG A 140 -24.48 -4.31 -1.18
C ARG A 140 -25.10 -3.08 -1.81
N THR A 141 -26.23 -3.24 -2.47
CA THR A 141 -27.12 -2.10 -2.80
C THR A 141 -27.54 -1.43 -1.49
N PRO A 142 -27.43 -0.11 -1.39
CA PRO A 142 -27.86 0.64 -0.20
C PRO A 142 -29.34 0.47 0.11
#